data_83daf857dcd063eec961225abf7e45d9
#
_entry.id   83daf857dcd063eec961225abf7e45d9
#
_cell.length_a   1.000
_cell.length_b   1.000
_cell.length_c   1.000
_cell.angle_alpha   90.00
_cell.angle_beta   90.00
_cell.angle_gamma   90.00
#
_symmetry.space_group_name_H-M   'P 1'
#
loop_
_entity.id
_entity.type
_entity.pdbx_description
1 polymer ?
#
loop_
_entity_poly.entity_id
_entity_poly.type
_entity_poly.pdbx_seq_one_letter_code
_entity_poly.pdbx_strand_id
1 'polypeptide(L)'
;NWNPITTEEQVREIVEKSNEKPQIIFKDSVTCGISAYAKERLVSGNDVLIAKADFNYLDLLSYRSVSNFIAEELSVIHQSPQIIVLKNGEVVYRVSHHSIQAEDIAKYL
;
A
#
# COMPACT_ATOMS: atom_id res chain seq x y z
N ASN A 1 13.19 -1.99 -1.26
CA ASN A 1 13.02 -2.42 0.12
C ASN A 1 11.71 -1.91 0.68
N TRP A 2 10.91 -2.82 1.19
CA TRP A 2 9.58 -2.50 1.70
C TRP A 2 9.63 -2.30 3.20
N ASN A 3 8.95 -1.25 3.68
CA ASN A 3 8.86 -0.93 5.09
C ASN A 3 7.68 -1.69 5.70
N PRO A 4 7.89 -2.59 6.65
CA PRO A 4 6.77 -3.35 7.23
C PRO A 4 5.90 -2.46 8.11
N ILE A 5 4.59 -2.64 8.01
CA ILE A 5 3.62 -1.97 8.88
C ILE A 5 3.11 -2.98 9.89
N THR A 6 3.29 -2.70 11.17
CA THR A 6 2.86 -3.59 12.25
C THR A 6 2.00 -2.90 13.32
N THR A 7 1.90 -1.58 13.30
CA THR A 7 1.17 -0.80 14.30
C THR A 7 0.33 0.30 13.67
N GLU A 8 -0.71 0.74 14.38
CA GLU A 8 -1.53 1.87 13.96
C GLU A 8 -0.73 3.17 13.93
N GLU A 9 0.22 3.32 14.85
CA GLU A 9 1.08 4.49 14.90
C GLU A 9 1.91 4.66 13.62
N GLN A 10 2.42 3.54 13.09
CA GLN A 10 3.15 3.57 11.83
C GLN A 10 2.26 4.06 10.68
N VAL A 11 0.96 3.72 10.72
CA VAL A 11 0.02 4.22 9.72
C VAL A 11 -0.10 5.74 9.79
N ARG A 12 -0.20 6.29 11.00
CA ARG A 12 -0.26 7.74 11.19
C ARG A 12 1.01 8.43 10.70
N GLU A 13 2.16 7.84 10.95
CA GLU A 13 3.45 8.34 10.47
C GLU A 13 3.51 8.34 8.94
N ILE A 14 2.97 7.30 8.30
CA ILE A 14 2.93 7.20 6.84
C ILE A 14 2.08 8.34 6.26
N VAL A 15 0.93 8.61 6.85
CA VAL A 15 0.07 9.72 6.42
C VAL A 15 0.83 11.04 6.53
N GLU A 16 1.55 11.25 7.62
CA GLU A 16 2.33 12.46 7.84
C GLU A 16 3.48 12.58 6.84
N LYS A 17 4.20 11.50 6.59
CA LYS A 17 5.30 11.49 5.62
C LYS A 17 4.82 11.77 4.20
N SER A 18 3.56 11.50 3.89
CA SER A 18 3.00 11.74 2.57
C SER A 18 2.96 13.23 2.21
N ASN A 19 3.12 14.12 3.19
CA ASN A 19 3.25 15.55 2.94
C ASN A 19 4.61 15.92 2.33
N GLU A 20 5.61 15.07 2.51
CA GLU A 20 6.97 15.31 2.00
C GLU A 20 7.27 14.44 0.78
N LYS A 21 6.80 13.19 0.80
CA LYS A 21 7.09 12.21 -0.24
C LYS A 21 5.88 11.27 -0.38
N PRO A 22 5.46 10.94 -1.61
CA PRO A 22 4.37 10.00 -1.79
C PRO A 22 4.61 8.69 -1.04
N GLN A 23 3.55 8.11 -0.49
CA GLN A 23 3.59 6.87 0.28
C GLN A 23 2.70 5.84 -0.37
N ILE A 24 3.20 4.62 -0.53
CA ILE A 24 2.41 3.49 -1.04
C ILE A 24 2.18 2.53 0.12
N ILE A 25 0.93 2.09 0.28
CA ILE A 25 0.59 1.02 1.23
C ILE A 25 0.12 -0.17 0.41
N PHE A 26 0.76 -1.33 0.61
CA PHE A 26 0.35 -2.58 0.00
C PHE A 26 -0.19 -3.52 1.10
N LYS A 27 -1.49 -3.78 1.06
CA LYS A 27 -2.15 -4.78 1.91
C LYS A 27 -2.08 -6.13 1.20
N ASP A 28 -1.41 -7.09 1.80
CA ASP A 28 -1.17 -8.39 1.21
C ASP A 28 -1.71 -9.51 2.10
N SER A 29 -2.45 -10.45 1.49
CA SER A 29 -2.85 -11.69 2.14
C SER A 29 -1.96 -12.81 1.59
N VAL A 30 -0.94 -13.19 2.34
CA VAL A 30 0.10 -14.09 1.86
C VAL A 30 -0.40 -15.49 1.46
N THR A 31 -1.61 -15.86 1.87
CA THR A 31 -2.21 -17.15 1.51
C THR A 31 -3.12 -17.07 0.29
N CYS A 32 -3.35 -15.87 -0.24
CA CYS A 32 -4.23 -15.66 -1.39
C CYS A 32 -3.41 -15.69 -2.69
N GLY A 33 -3.84 -16.50 -3.66
CA GLY A 33 -3.15 -16.59 -4.96
C GLY A 33 -3.16 -15.27 -5.72
N ILE A 34 -4.22 -14.47 -5.58
CA ILE A 34 -4.32 -13.15 -6.19
C ILE A 34 -3.28 -12.20 -5.58
N SER A 35 -3.09 -12.27 -4.26
CA SER A 35 -2.07 -11.48 -3.58
C SER A 35 -0.66 -11.84 -4.04
N ALA A 36 -0.37 -13.14 -4.19
CA ALA A 36 0.92 -13.60 -4.67
C ALA A 36 1.21 -13.08 -6.08
N TYR A 37 0.22 -13.11 -6.95
CA TYR A 37 0.33 -12.61 -8.31
C TYR A 37 0.57 -11.10 -8.34
N ALA A 38 -0.19 -10.35 -7.54
CA ALA A 38 -0.02 -8.90 -7.44
C ALA A 38 1.37 -8.54 -6.91
N LYS A 39 1.83 -9.26 -5.89
CA LYS A 39 3.15 -9.06 -5.30
C LYS A 39 4.25 -9.27 -6.33
N GLU A 40 4.15 -10.31 -7.13
CA GLU A 40 5.13 -10.60 -8.17
C GLU A 40 5.20 -9.46 -9.22
N ARG A 41 4.04 -8.94 -9.61
CA ARG A 41 3.97 -7.81 -10.54
C ARG A 41 4.61 -6.56 -9.97
N LEU A 42 4.38 -6.29 -8.68
CA LEU A 42 4.95 -5.12 -8.00
C LEU A 42 6.47 -5.25 -7.86
N VAL A 43 6.97 -6.43 -7.58
CA VAL A 43 8.41 -6.67 -7.50
C VAL A 43 9.08 -6.37 -8.84
N SER A 44 8.44 -6.77 -9.96
CA SER A 44 8.96 -6.50 -11.30
C SER A 44 9.05 -5.02 -11.63
N GLY A 45 8.11 -4.20 -11.12
CA GLY A 45 8.06 -2.76 -11.37
C GLY A 45 8.60 -1.90 -10.24
N ASN A 46 9.20 -2.53 -9.24
CA ASN A 46 9.54 -1.91 -7.97
C ASN A 46 10.54 -0.76 -8.08
N ASP A 47 11.48 -0.84 -8.99
CA ASP A 47 12.53 0.19 -9.14
C ASP A 47 11.93 1.57 -9.40
N VAL A 48 10.89 1.63 -10.23
CA VAL A 48 10.21 2.89 -10.55
C VAL A 48 9.46 3.42 -9.32
N LEU A 49 8.80 2.54 -8.60
CA LEU A 49 8.01 2.92 -7.42
C LEU A 49 8.90 3.41 -6.28
N ILE A 50 9.97 2.69 -5.99
CA ILE A 50 10.91 3.04 -4.91
C ILE A 50 11.62 4.37 -5.19
N ALA A 51 11.90 4.65 -6.45
CA ALA A 51 12.58 5.89 -6.83
C ALA A 51 11.74 7.14 -6.50
N LYS A 52 10.41 7.01 -6.47
CA LYS A 52 9.49 8.14 -6.32
C LYS A 52 8.72 8.16 -5.01
N ALA A 53 8.64 7.04 -4.29
CA ALA A 53 7.79 6.91 -3.12
C ALA A 53 8.40 5.94 -2.11
N ASP A 54 7.96 6.04 -0.87
CA ASP A 54 8.24 5.00 0.12
C ASP A 54 7.22 3.89 -0.06
N PHE A 55 7.67 2.65 -0.04
CA PHE A 55 6.81 1.48 -0.21
C PHE A 55 6.61 0.79 1.14
N ASN A 56 5.36 0.75 1.61
CA ASN A 56 5.01 0.21 2.92
C ASN A 56 4.17 -1.06 2.73
N TYR A 57 4.52 -2.11 3.46
CA TYR A 57 3.94 -3.44 3.28
C TYR A 57 3.21 -3.89 4.54
N LEU A 58 1.97 -4.35 4.40
CA LEU A 58 1.17 -4.89 5.48
C LEU A 58 0.78 -6.34 5.17
N ASP A 59 1.25 -7.26 6.03
CA ASP A 59 0.74 -8.63 6.06
C ASP A 59 -0.57 -8.61 6.84
N LEU A 60 -1.68 -8.50 6.15
CA LEU A 60 -2.98 -8.29 6.78
C LEU A 60 -3.45 -9.48 7.61
N LEU A 61 -2.99 -10.68 7.32
CA LEU A 61 -3.37 -11.87 8.09
C LEU A 61 -2.74 -11.85 9.49
N SER A 62 -1.52 -11.32 9.59
CA SER A 62 -0.84 -11.18 10.89
C SER A 62 -1.25 -9.92 11.63
N TYR A 63 -1.65 -8.88 10.92
CA TYR A 63 -1.96 -7.57 11.50
C TYR A 63 -3.32 -7.05 11.06
N ARG A 64 -4.35 -7.87 11.25
CA ARG A 64 -5.71 -7.57 10.80
C ARG A 64 -6.27 -6.29 11.42
N SER A 65 -6.00 -6.05 12.71
CA SER A 65 -6.48 -4.84 13.36
C SER A 65 -5.87 -3.57 12.75
N VAL A 66 -4.62 -3.65 12.32
CA VAL A 66 -3.96 -2.54 11.63
C VAL A 66 -4.58 -2.34 10.25
N SER A 67 -4.90 -3.42 9.54
CA SER A 67 -5.58 -3.33 8.26
C SER A 67 -6.95 -2.67 8.39
N ASN A 68 -7.71 -3.01 9.44
CA ASN A 68 -9.00 -2.38 9.71
C ASN A 68 -8.84 -0.90 10.03
N PHE A 69 -7.81 -0.55 10.79
CA PHE A 69 -7.50 0.84 11.12
C PHE A 69 -7.21 1.65 9.85
N ILE A 70 -6.45 1.09 8.90
CA ILE A 70 -6.17 1.75 7.62
C ILE A 70 -7.48 2.06 6.89
N ALA A 71 -8.39 1.09 6.82
CA ALA A 71 -9.67 1.28 6.14
C ALA A 71 -10.48 2.41 6.77
N GLU A 72 -10.53 2.48 8.09
CA GLU A 72 -11.25 3.53 8.81
C GLU A 72 -10.57 4.89 8.70
N GLU A 73 -9.27 4.94 8.97
CA GLU A 73 -8.51 6.19 9.00
C GLU A 73 -8.46 6.86 7.63
N LEU A 74 -8.30 6.07 6.57
CA LEU A 74 -8.17 6.60 5.22
C LEU A 74 -9.48 6.59 4.44
N SER A 75 -10.57 6.11 5.05
CA SER A 75 -11.89 6.00 4.40
C SER A 75 -11.83 5.21 3.10
N VAL A 76 -11.08 4.11 3.11
CA VAL A 76 -10.92 3.22 1.96
C VAL A 76 -11.53 1.87 2.28
N ILE A 77 -12.48 1.42 1.47
CA ILE A 77 -13.10 0.11 1.65
C ILE A 77 -12.02 -0.97 1.59
N HIS A 78 -11.99 -1.82 2.62
CA HIS A 78 -11.00 -2.89 2.71
C HIS A 78 -11.13 -3.86 1.53
N GLN A 79 -10.00 -4.14 0.90
CA GLN A 79 -9.87 -5.21 -0.09
C GLN A 79 -8.47 -5.80 0.03
N SER A 80 -8.24 -6.98 -0.51
CA SER A 80 -6.95 -7.65 -0.48
C SER A 80 -6.78 -8.53 -1.72
N PRO A 81 -5.67 -8.42 -2.45
CA PRO A 81 -4.60 -7.42 -2.27
C PRO A 81 -5.07 -6.02 -2.65
N GLN A 82 -4.52 -5.02 -1.99
CA GLN A 82 -4.91 -3.63 -2.24
C GLN A 82 -3.70 -2.72 -2.16
N ILE A 83 -3.63 -1.77 -3.09
CA ILE A 83 -2.65 -0.67 -3.09
C ILE A 83 -3.40 0.62 -2.77
N ILE A 84 -2.82 1.41 -1.89
CA ILE A 84 -3.28 2.76 -1.56
C ILE A 84 -2.10 3.70 -1.74
N VAL A 85 -2.31 4.79 -2.48
CA VAL A 85 -1.28 5.81 -2.66
C VAL A 85 -1.71 7.07 -1.91
N LEU A 86 -0.83 7.54 -1.04
CA LEU A 86 -1.02 8.76 -0.25
C LEU A 86 -0.08 9.85 -0.74
N LYS A 87 -0.62 11.06 -0.88
CA LYS A 87 0.16 12.23 -1.25
C LYS A 87 -0.46 13.45 -0.60
N ASN A 88 0.36 14.25 0.09
CA ASN A 88 -0.10 15.44 0.82
C ASN A 88 -1.21 15.13 1.83
N GLY A 89 -1.09 14.01 2.53
CA GLY A 89 -2.04 13.60 3.55
C GLY A 89 -3.34 13.00 3.04
N GLU A 90 -3.48 12.81 1.74
CA GLU A 90 -4.72 12.34 1.12
C GLU A 90 -4.50 11.10 0.26
N VAL A 91 -5.55 10.27 0.16
CA VAL A 91 -5.55 9.13 -0.76
C VAL A 91 -5.78 9.67 -2.18
N VAL A 92 -4.78 9.51 -3.04
CA VAL A 92 -4.87 9.97 -4.44
C VAL A 92 -5.15 8.84 -5.41
N TYR A 93 -4.96 7.59 -5.00
CA TYR A 93 -5.22 6.43 -5.84
C TYR A 93 -5.40 5.18 -4.98
N ARG A 94 -6.29 4.31 -5.40
CA ARG A 94 -6.45 2.99 -4.80
C ARG A 94 -6.84 1.99 -5.87
N VAL A 95 -6.32 0.78 -5.74
CA VAL A 95 -6.59 -0.30 -6.70
C VAL A 95 -6.45 -1.64 -5.98
N SER A 96 -7.15 -2.64 -6.45
CA SER A 96 -7.16 -3.95 -5.81
C SER A 96 -7.16 -5.09 -6.81
N HIS A 97 -6.85 -6.30 -6.31
CA HIS A 97 -6.93 -7.56 -7.04
C HIS A 97 -6.10 -7.56 -8.32
N HIS A 98 -6.67 -8.00 -9.43
CA HIS A 98 -5.97 -8.13 -10.71
C HIS A 98 -5.64 -6.80 -11.37
N SER A 99 -6.23 -5.70 -10.88
CA SER A 99 -5.99 -4.36 -11.44
C SER A 99 -4.72 -3.71 -10.90
N ILE A 100 -4.02 -4.35 -9.96
CA ILE A 100 -2.78 -3.80 -9.40
C ILE A 100 -1.67 -3.92 -10.44
N GLN A 101 -1.15 -2.77 -10.87
CA GLN A 101 -0.04 -2.68 -11.84
C GLN A 101 0.87 -1.51 -11.47
N ALA A 102 2.18 -1.76 -11.47
CA ALA A 102 3.17 -0.75 -11.12
C ALA A 102 3.09 0.48 -12.00
N GLU A 103 2.82 0.30 -13.29
CA GLU A 103 2.71 1.40 -14.24
C GLU A 103 1.59 2.37 -13.88
N ASP A 104 0.44 1.84 -13.45
CA ASP A 104 -0.70 2.67 -13.06
C ASP A 104 -0.42 3.41 -11.76
N ILE A 105 0.22 2.74 -10.81
CA ILE A 105 0.60 3.34 -9.53
C ILE A 105 1.55 4.52 -9.75
N ALA A 106 2.54 4.33 -10.63
CA ALA A 106 3.55 5.35 -10.90
C ALA A 106 2.97 6.66 -11.40
N LYS A 107 1.80 6.64 -12.04
CA LYS A 107 1.13 7.85 -12.55
C LYS A 107 0.69 8.79 -11.45
N TYR A 108 0.55 8.29 -10.22
CA TYR A 108 0.05 9.07 -9.09
C TYR A 108 1.15 9.50 -8.11
N LEU A 109 2.40 9.24 -8.42
CA LEU A 109 3.55 9.56 -7.56
C LEU A 109 4.22 10.92 -7.86
#